data_c7504670ac771beee768de4ded110ffb
#
_entry.id   c7504670ac771beee768de4ded110ffb
#
_cell.length_a   1.000
_cell.length_b   1.000
_cell.length_c   1.000
_cell.angle_alpha   90.00
_cell.angle_beta   90.00
_cell.angle_gamma   90.00
#
_symmetry.space_group_name_H-M   'P 1'
#
loop_
_entity.id
_entity.type
_entity.pdbx_description
1 polymer ?
#
loop_
_entity_poly.entity_id
_entity_poly.type
_entity_poly.pdbx_seq_one_letter_code
_entity_poly.pdbx_strand_id
1 'polypeptide(L)'
;MSGIATAAAPAADPAAALRQALRKSERREQLKAAALVLPLLVFLLGCFVAPIGAMLARGITDSDIARILPRVTAELGRWDRRELPPETAYAALITDIRAARDAGALASAATRLNYDVAGFRSLMFATSRALPLELTVSARETLLTIDPKWGERETWMSLRRAAGPVTDFYLLAALDLRHDASNEIVGAPPEQAVFRNVLGRTLWISGMVTLLCLLLGYPVAFYIARQPPARASLLLFLVLLPFWTSLLVRTVAWVVLLQREGILNSLLLSLGLVTEPIRMIFNRFAVYVAMVHVLLPFMVLPLYAVMKGIPPSYVRAASSLGARPATAFRRVYLPQTLPGVGAGCLMVFIQALGYYITPALVGGADDQMISYFIAFYASKTVNWGMAAALSIMLLAATLALYAVYNRLVGVEKMRLG
;
A
#
# COMPACT_ATOMS: atom_id res chain seq x y z
N MET A 1 -4.17 60.52 68.54
CA MET A 1 -4.70 60.75 67.18
C MET A 1 -4.00 59.72 66.29
N SER A 2 -4.69 58.65 66.00
CA SER A 2 -4.17 57.48 65.23
C SER A 2 -4.65 57.60 63.80
N GLY A 3 -3.69 57.82 62.88
CA GLY A 3 -3.96 57.89 61.46
C GLY A 3 -3.87 56.49 60.85
N ILE A 4 -5.00 55.95 60.42
CA ILE A 4 -5.07 54.66 59.67
C ILE A 4 -4.73 54.99 58.23
N ALA A 5 -3.54 54.54 57.78
CA ALA A 5 -3.18 54.56 56.37
C ALA A 5 -3.86 53.39 55.62
N THR A 6 -4.87 53.74 54.86
CA THR A 6 -5.54 52.83 53.94
C THR A 6 -4.56 52.49 52.78
N ALA A 7 -4.04 51.24 52.77
CA ALA A 7 -3.23 50.71 51.66
C ALA A 7 -4.14 50.60 50.44
N ALA A 8 -3.86 51.38 49.39
CA ALA A 8 -4.51 51.28 48.09
C ALA A 8 -4.10 49.90 47.44
N ALA A 9 -5.10 49.14 47.07
CA ALA A 9 -4.87 47.86 46.31
C ALA A 9 -4.16 48.18 44.98
N PRO A 10 -3.21 47.36 44.52
CA PRO A 10 -2.49 47.58 43.29
C PRO A 10 -3.47 47.57 42.10
N ALA A 11 -3.46 48.65 41.33
CA ALA A 11 -4.26 48.78 40.11
C ALA A 11 -3.89 47.66 39.15
N ALA A 12 -4.86 46.83 38.78
CA ALA A 12 -4.66 45.74 37.82
C ALA A 12 -4.16 46.33 36.48
N ASP A 13 -3.06 45.81 35.97
CA ASP A 13 -2.45 46.23 34.71
C ASP A 13 -3.48 46.06 33.55
N PRO A 14 -3.93 47.16 32.93
CA PRO A 14 -4.95 47.10 31.86
C PRO A 14 -4.45 46.31 30.64
N ALA A 15 -3.14 46.27 30.43
CA ALA A 15 -2.53 45.45 29.34
C ALA A 15 -2.61 43.94 29.62
N ALA A 16 -2.54 43.54 30.90
CA ALA A 16 -2.70 42.13 31.27
C ALA A 16 -4.15 41.66 31.11
N ALA A 17 -5.13 42.49 31.48
CA ALA A 17 -6.55 42.22 31.30
C ALA A 17 -6.93 42.12 29.80
N LEU A 18 -6.41 43.03 28.97
CA LEU A 18 -6.61 42.99 27.51
C LEU A 18 -6.00 41.73 26.88
N ARG A 19 -4.78 41.35 27.26
CA ARG A 19 -4.14 40.09 26.78
C ARG A 19 -4.95 38.85 27.19
N GLN A 20 -5.50 38.80 28.38
CA GLN A 20 -6.37 37.70 28.82
C GLN A 20 -7.69 37.65 28.02
N ALA A 21 -8.31 38.80 27.76
CA ALA A 21 -9.53 38.92 26.97
C ALA A 21 -9.29 38.48 25.51
N LEU A 22 -8.18 38.89 24.90
CA LEU A 22 -7.77 38.45 23.55
C LEU A 22 -7.53 36.94 23.49
N ARG A 23 -6.76 36.39 24.42
CA ARG A 23 -6.53 34.92 24.48
C ARG A 23 -7.83 34.13 24.70
N LYS A 24 -8.77 34.64 25.46
CA LYS A 24 -10.08 34.02 25.68
C LYS A 24 -10.94 34.07 24.41
N SER A 25 -10.91 35.19 23.70
CA SER A 25 -11.59 35.36 22.39
C SER A 25 -10.98 34.44 21.35
N GLU A 26 -9.66 34.40 21.19
CA GLU A 26 -8.94 33.50 20.27
C GLU A 26 -9.24 32.03 20.57
N ARG A 27 -9.20 31.61 21.83
CA ARG A 27 -9.58 30.25 22.24
C ARG A 27 -11.03 29.90 21.88
N ARG A 28 -11.95 30.85 22.05
CA ARG A 28 -13.37 30.67 21.71
C ARG A 28 -13.56 30.50 20.21
N GLU A 29 -12.86 31.31 19.41
CA GLU A 29 -12.87 31.16 17.94
C GLU A 29 -12.23 29.85 17.47
N GLN A 30 -11.09 29.45 18.08
CA GLN A 30 -10.46 28.17 17.83
C GLN A 30 -11.36 26.98 18.20
N LEU A 31 -12.09 27.08 19.35
CA LEU A 31 -13.05 26.05 19.77
C LEU A 31 -14.25 25.98 18.83
N LYS A 32 -14.77 27.09 18.34
CA LYS A 32 -15.85 27.11 17.34
C LYS A 32 -15.38 26.49 16.02
N ALA A 33 -14.20 26.87 15.55
CA ALA A 33 -13.61 26.31 14.35
C ALA A 33 -13.35 24.80 14.50
N ALA A 34 -12.82 24.38 15.67
CA ALA A 34 -12.65 22.96 15.98
C ALA A 34 -13.98 22.20 16.04
N ALA A 35 -15.03 22.79 16.65
CA ALA A 35 -16.34 22.16 16.72
C ALA A 35 -17.00 21.98 15.34
N LEU A 36 -16.74 22.88 14.40
CA LEU A 36 -17.21 22.77 13.01
C LEU A 36 -16.48 21.66 12.24
N VAL A 37 -15.17 21.47 12.51
CA VAL A 37 -14.35 20.46 11.84
C VAL A 37 -14.46 19.09 12.52
N LEU A 38 -14.76 19.07 13.83
CA LEU A 38 -14.79 17.85 14.64
C LEU A 38 -15.66 16.71 14.08
N PRO A 39 -16.91 16.96 13.62
CA PRO A 39 -17.75 15.87 13.08
C PRO A 39 -17.11 15.20 11.86
N LEU A 40 -16.53 15.99 10.94
CA LEU A 40 -15.82 15.47 9.78
C LEU A 40 -14.56 14.71 10.19
N LEU A 41 -13.80 15.23 11.16
CA LEU A 41 -12.60 14.58 11.68
C LEU A 41 -12.93 13.24 12.35
N VAL A 42 -13.97 13.20 13.21
CA VAL A 42 -14.42 11.96 13.87
C VAL A 42 -14.89 10.94 12.85
N PHE A 43 -15.63 11.37 11.83
CA PHE A 43 -16.06 10.50 10.74
C PHE A 43 -14.84 9.93 9.98
N LEU A 44 -13.88 10.77 9.61
CA LEU A 44 -12.67 10.35 8.90
C LEU A 44 -11.82 9.39 9.75
N LEU A 45 -11.62 9.69 11.02
CA LEU A 45 -10.88 8.82 11.93
C LEU A 45 -11.61 7.48 12.13
N GLY A 46 -12.92 7.50 12.37
CA GLY A 46 -13.72 6.29 12.62
C GLY A 46 -13.93 5.42 11.38
N CYS A 47 -14.19 6.03 10.22
CA CYS A 47 -14.54 5.28 9.01
C CYS A 47 -13.36 4.95 8.11
N PHE A 48 -12.22 5.65 8.23
CA PHE A 48 -11.04 5.42 7.40
C PHE A 48 -9.82 5.03 8.22
N VAL A 49 -9.37 5.89 9.14
CA VAL A 49 -8.10 5.65 9.84
C VAL A 49 -8.16 4.43 10.76
N ALA A 50 -9.25 4.28 11.53
CA ALA A 50 -9.38 3.16 12.46
C ALA A 50 -9.48 1.80 11.76
N PRO A 51 -10.30 1.60 10.69
CA PRO A 51 -10.32 0.34 9.95
C PRO A 51 -9.00 0.02 9.26
N ILE A 52 -8.33 1.03 8.66
CA ILE A 52 -7.02 0.86 8.05
C ILE A 52 -6.00 0.45 9.11
N GLY A 53 -5.96 1.16 10.23
CA GLY A 53 -5.08 0.82 11.35
C GLY A 53 -5.32 -0.58 11.91
N ALA A 54 -6.59 -0.96 12.08
CA ALA A 54 -6.97 -2.31 12.51
C ALA A 54 -6.57 -3.39 11.49
N MET A 55 -6.70 -3.10 10.20
CA MET A 55 -6.23 -4.00 9.14
C MET A 55 -4.70 -4.15 9.17
N LEU A 56 -3.96 -3.03 9.24
CA LEU A 56 -2.50 -3.07 9.29
C LEU A 56 -1.99 -3.78 10.55
N ALA A 57 -2.68 -3.63 11.70
CA ALA A 57 -2.34 -4.35 12.93
C ALA A 57 -2.38 -5.88 12.74
N ARG A 58 -3.21 -6.42 11.85
CA ARG A 58 -3.23 -7.85 11.52
C ARG A 58 -1.95 -8.36 10.87
N GLY A 59 -1.11 -7.48 10.34
CA GLY A 59 0.22 -7.84 9.81
C GLY A 59 1.22 -8.20 10.91
N ILE A 60 0.94 -7.82 12.16
CA ILE A 60 1.79 -8.08 13.33
C ILE A 60 1.07 -8.81 14.46
N THR A 61 -0.24 -9.02 14.35
CA THR A 61 -1.04 -9.73 15.36
C THR A 61 -1.64 -11.00 14.77
N ASP A 62 -1.45 -12.11 15.48
CA ASP A 62 -2.02 -13.40 15.13
C ASP A 62 -2.36 -14.17 16.39
N SER A 63 -3.63 -14.32 16.68
CA SER A 63 -4.12 -15.06 17.84
C SER A 63 -4.87 -16.34 17.47
N ASP A 64 -4.89 -16.70 16.17
CA ASP A 64 -5.72 -17.80 15.68
C ASP A 64 -5.25 -19.15 16.28
N ILE A 65 -3.93 -19.39 16.29
CA ILE A 65 -3.39 -20.63 16.86
C ILE A 65 -3.61 -20.70 18.36
N ALA A 66 -3.36 -19.61 19.09
CA ALA A 66 -3.62 -19.58 20.54
C ALA A 66 -5.09 -19.82 20.91
N ARG A 67 -6.02 -19.37 20.05
CA ARG A 67 -7.45 -19.58 20.24
C ARG A 67 -7.90 -21.00 19.90
N ILE A 68 -7.35 -21.58 18.82
CA ILE A 68 -7.77 -22.90 18.30
C ILE A 68 -7.07 -24.03 19.05
N LEU A 69 -5.81 -23.83 19.47
CA LEU A 69 -4.93 -24.81 20.14
C LEU A 69 -4.44 -24.25 21.49
N PRO A 70 -5.33 -23.90 22.43
CA PRO A 70 -4.96 -23.14 23.64
C PRO A 70 -4.09 -23.92 24.60
N ARG A 71 -4.27 -25.24 24.73
CA ARG A 71 -3.53 -26.07 25.72
C ARG A 71 -2.09 -26.26 25.27
N VAL A 72 -1.86 -26.66 24.03
CA VAL A 72 -0.49 -26.83 23.51
C VAL A 72 0.27 -25.51 23.47
N THR A 73 -0.38 -24.37 23.14
CA THR A 73 0.27 -23.08 23.16
C THR A 73 0.69 -22.64 24.56
N ALA A 74 -0.09 -22.95 25.61
CA ALA A 74 0.26 -22.72 26.99
C ALA A 74 1.48 -23.56 27.44
N GLU A 75 1.52 -24.85 27.08
CA GLU A 75 2.65 -25.72 27.35
C GLU A 75 3.93 -25.26 26.63
N LEU A 76 3.81 -24.92 25.32
CA LEU A 76 4.93 -24.42 24.56
C LEU A 76 5.43 -23.06 25.05
N GLY A 77 4.61 -22.27 25.72
CA GLY A 77 5.02 -21.03 26.40
C GLY A 77 6.10 -21.25 27.45
N ARG A 78 6.07 -22.39 28.16
CA ARG A 78 6.98 -22.79 29.23
C ARG A 78 8.19 -23.61 28.73
N TRP A 79 8.18 -24.05 27.47
CA TRP A 79 9.21 -24.90 26.89
C TRP A 79 10.53 -24.13 26.67
N ASP A 80 11.68 -24.72 27.09
CA ASP A 80 13.02 -24.09 27.01
C ASP A 80 13.68 -24.08 25.63
N ARG A 81 13.09 -24.77 24.63
CA ARG A 81 13.52 -24.87 23.23
C ARG A 81 14.82 -25.63 22.98
N ARG A 82 15.48 -26.17 23.99
CA ARG A 82 16.77 -26.88 23.84
C ARG A 82 16.56 -28.28 23.28
N GLU A 83 15.59 -28.99 23.79
CA GLU A 83 15.20 -30.34 23.41
C GLU A 83 13.81 -30.38 22.83
N LEU A 84 13.29 -31.57 22.54
CA LEU A 84 11.87 -31.72 22.15
C LEU A 84 10.97 -31.37 23.35
N PRO A 85 9.73 -30.91 23.08
CA PRO A 85 8.83 -30.54 24.17
C PRO A 85 8.50 -31.72 25.09
N PRO A 86 8.06 -31.43 26.33
CA PRO A 86 7.70 -32.46 27.30
C PRO A 86 6.43 -33.21 26.83
N GLU A 87 6.22 -34.41 27.42
CA GLU A 87 5.06 -35.27 27.15
C GLU A 87 3.72 -34.54 27.29
N THR A 88 3.64 -33.58 28.22
CA THR A 88 2.45 -32.74 28.44
C THR A 88 2.07 -31.92 27.20
N ALA A 89 3.04 -31.48 26.41
CA ALA A 89 2.77 -30.74 25.20
C ALA A 89 2.20 -31.64 24.09
N TYR A 90 2.66 -32.89 23.98
CA TYR A 90 2.10 -33.87 23.05
C TYR A 90 0.65 -34.22 23.40
N ALA A 91 0.37 -34.47 24.70
CA ALA A 91 -0.97 -34.74 25.21
C ALA A 91 -1.92 -33.54 25.00
N ALA A 92 -1.43 -32.33 25.24
CA ALA A 92 -2.17 -31.09 25.00
C ALA A 92 -2.51 -30.93 23.52
N LEU A 93 -1.55 -31.20 22.62
CA LEU A 93 -1.78 -31.12 21.15
C LEU A 93 -2.85 -32.11 20.69
N ILE A 94 -2.82 -33.37 21.17
CA ILE A 94 -3.85 -34.37 20.83
C ILE A 94 -5.23 -33.89 21.25
N THR A 95 -5.33 -33.34 22.45
CA THR A 95 -6.58 -32.85 23.00
C THR A 95 -7.10 -31.66 22.22
N ASP A 96 -6.22 -30.73 21.85
CA ASP A 96 -6.57 -29.55 21.06
C ASP A 96 -6.94 -29.92 19.61
N ILE A 97 -6.27 -30.87 18.98
CA ILE A 97 -6.59 -31.35 17.64
C ILE A 97 -8.00 -31.97 17.61
N ARG A 98 -8.36 -32.78 18.63
CA ARG A 98 -9.70 -33.34 18.76
C ARG A 98 -10.76 -32.25 18.91
N ALA A 99 -10.54 -31.32 19.83
CA ALA A 99 -11.44 -30.20 20.06
C ALA A 99 -11.60 -29.31 18.79
N ALA A 100 -10.49 -29.02 18.11
CA ALA A 100 -10.49 -28.23 16.87
C ALA A 100 -11.18 -28.94 15.72
N ARG A 101 -11.07 -30.27 15.62
CA ARG A 101 -11.81 -31.10 14.63
C ARG A 101 -13.30 -31.03 14.89
N ASP A 102 -13.71 -31.25 16.14
CA ASP A 102 -15.13 -31.28 16.52
C ASP A 102 -15.79 -29.90 16.37
N ALA A 103 -15.02 -28.83 16.61
CA ALA A 103 -15.43 -27.44 16.37
C ALA A 103 -15.33 -26.99 14.89
N GLY A 104 -14.83 -27.81 13.97
CA GLY A 104 -14.61 -27.44 12.58
C GLY A 104 -13.49 -26.41 12.33
N ALA A 105 -12.69 -26.10 13.35
CA ALA A 105 -11.64 -25.07 13.32
C ALA A 105 -10.25 -25.59 12.89
N LEU A 106 -10.08 -26.92 12.78
CA LEU A 106 -8.80 -27.56 12.45
C LEU A 106 -8.21 -27.07 11.13
N ALA A 107 -9.08 -26.85 10.12
CA ALA A 107 -8.65 -26.38 8.79
C ALA A 107 -7.99 -25.00 8.86
N SER A 108 -8.49 -24.10 9.68
CA SER A 108 -7.92 -22.76 9.88
C SER A 108 -6.53 -22.83 10.51
N ALA A 109 -6.38 -23.58 11.62
CA ALA A 109 -5.09 -23.78 12.27
C ALA A 109 -4.07 -24.46 11.35
N ALA A 110 -4.46 -25.52 10.65
CA ALA A 110 -3.61 -26.24 9.73
C ALA A 110 -3.15 -25.36 8.55
N THR A 111 -4.03 -24.52 8.00
CA THR A 111 -3.69 -23.58 6.93
C THR A 111 -2.71 -22.50 7.43
N ARG A 112 -2.96 -21.95 8.62
CA ARG A 112 -2.07 -20.94 9.23
C ARG A 112 -0.65 -21.49 9.45
N LEU A 113 -0.53 -22.67 10.04
CA LEU A 113 0.77 -23.30 10.28
C LEU A 113 1.48 -23.72 8.99
N ASN A 114 0.72 -24.05 7.94
CA ASN A 114 1.28 -24.39 6.64
C ASN A 114 1.93 -23.20 5.92
N TYR A 115 1.63 -21.97 6.32
CA TYR A 115 2.36 -20.80 5.82
C TYR A 115 3.78 -20.72 6.38
N ASP A 116 3.97 -21.14 7.62
CA ASP A 116 5.28 -21.16 8.29
C ASP A 116 6.15 -22.35 7.83
N VAL A 117 5.57 -23.56 7.82
CA VAL A 117 6.24 -24.79 7.39
C VAL A 117 5.39 -25.52 6.35
N ALA A 118 5.93 -25.69 5.14
CA ALA A 118 5.24 -26.40 4.07
C ALA A 118 4.94 -27.87 4.46
N GLY A 119 3.70 -28.28 4.18
CA GLY A 119 3.24 -29.64 4.53
C GLY A 119 2.61 -29.76 5.92
N PHE A 120 2.62 -28.68 6.75
CA PHE A 120 1.98 -28.70 8.07
C PHE A 120 0.48 -28.98 8.01
N ARG A 121 -0.18 -28.51 6.95
CA ARG A 121 -1.60 -28.79 6.74
C ARG A 121 -1.85 -30.30 6.58
N SER A 122 -1.06 -30.98 5.77
CA SER A 122 -1.16 -32.43 5.58
C SER A 122 -0.88 -33.18 6.88
N LEU A 123 0.14 -32.77 7.62
CA LEU A 123 0.50 -33.30 8.93
C LEU A 123 -0.67 -33.22 9.92
N MET A 124 -1.29 -32.07 10.08
CA MET A 124 -2.42 -31.85 10.99
C MET A 124 -3.64 -32.71 10.63
N PHE A 125 -3.98 -32.80 9.33
CA PHE A 125 -5.10 -33.61 8.90
C PHE A 125 -4.81 -35.11 8.98
N ALA A 126 -3.60 -35.56 8.66
CA ALA A 126 -3.18 -36.96 8.84
C ALA A 126 -3.25 -37.36 10.32
N THR A 127 -2.71 -36.51 11.19
CA THR A 127 -2.77 -36.71 12.64
C THR A 127 -4.21 -36.79 13.13
N SER A 128 -5.06 -35.83 12.76
CA SER A 128 -6.47 -35.80 13.19
C SER A 128 -7.27 -37.06 12.78
N ARG A 129 -6.97 -37.64 11.62
CA ARG A 129 -7.62 -38.86 11.12
C ARG A 129 -7.12 -40.12 11.79
N ALA A 130 -5.83 -40.18 12.11
CA ALA A 130 -5.18 -41.36 12.66
C ALA A 130 -5.22 -41.43 14.20
N LEU A 131 -5.63 -40.33 14.90
CA LEU A 131 -5.71 -40.31 16.34
C LEU A 131 -6.75 -41.34 16.85
N PRO A 132 -6.33 -42.31 17.72
CA PRO A 132 -7.22 -43.28 18.33
C PRO A 132 -8.17 -42.60 19.32
N LEU A 133 -9.32 -43.24 19.63
CA LEU A 133 -10.28 -42.74 20.62
C LEU A 133 -9.65 -42.74 22.02
N GLU A 134 -8.93 -43.80 22.36
CA GLU A 134 -8.21 -43.93 23.64
C GLU A 134 -6.72 -44.12 23.37
N LEU A 135 -5.86 -43.52 24.21
CA LEU A 135 -4.41 -43.66 24.07
C LEU A 135 -4.00 -44.94 24.83
N THR A 136 -3.43 -45.89 24.12
CA THR A 136 -2.90 -47.13 24.68
C THR A 136 -1.39 -47.03 25.05
N VAL A 137 -0.71 -46.02 24.48
CA VAL A 137 0.70 -45.70 24.67
C VAL A 137 0.86 -44.20 24.96
N SER A 138 2.08 -43.74 25.19
CA SER A 138 2.33 -42.32 25.46
C SER A 138 1.87 -41.42 24.31
N ALA A 139 1.50 -40.18 24.61
CA ALA A 139 1.07 -39.22 23.58
C ALA A 139 2.16 -38.93 22.54
N ARG A 140 3.42 -38.90 22.99
CA ARG A 140 4.59 -38.76 22.13
C ARG A 140 4.73 -39.95 21.18
N GLU A 141 4.68 -41.18 21.66
CA GLU A 141 4.77 -42.38 20.83
C GLU A 141 3.63 -42.45 19.82
N THR A 142 2.41 -42.11 20.25
CA THR A 142 1.25 -42.06 19.34
C THR A 142 1.49 -41.10 18.20
N LEU A 143 1.94 -39.87 18.46
CA LEU A 143 2.17 -38.87 17.41
C LEU A 143 3.35 -39.26 16.51
N LEU A 144 4.44 -39.78 17.05
CA LEU A 144 5.59 -40.26 16.26
C LEU A 144 5.25 -41.47 15.37
N THR A 145 4.36 -42.33 15.81
CA THR A 145 3.86 -43.46 15.00
C THR A 145 2.99 -42.97 13.85
N ILE A 146 2.21 -41.89 14.03
CA ILE A 146 1.37 -41.29 12.98
C ILE A 146 2.23 -40.58 11.95
N ASP A 147 3.18 -39.75 12.38
CA ASP A 147 4.10 -39.03 11.47
C ASP A 147 5.40 -38.68 12.22
N PRO A 148 6.57 -39.10 11.67
CA PRO A 148 7.89 -38.78 12.25
C PRO A 148 8.19 -37.30 12.42
N LYS A 149 7.53 -36.41 11.67
CA LYS A 149 7.69 -34.96 11.79
C LYS A 149 7.34 -34.42 13.16
N TRP A 150 6.55 -35.12 13.95
CA TRP A 150 6.31 -34.77 15.36
C TRP A 150 7.54 -34.97 16.26
N GLY A 151 8.58 -35.63 15.76
CA GLY A 151 9.90 -35.71 16.39
C GLY A 151 10.86 -34.59 15.93
N GLU A 152 10.48 -33.75 15.01
CA GLU A 152 11.31 -32.66 14.51
C GLU A 152 11.11 -31.40 15.36
N ARG A 153 12.21 -30.81 15.81
CA ARG A 153 12.18 -29.57 16.61
C ARG A 153 11.54 -28.41 15.83
N GLU A 154 11.75 -28.35 14.52
CA GLU A 154 11.21 -27.28 13.65
C GLU A 154 9.67 -27.24 13.69
N THR A 155 9.02 -28.41 13.70
CA THR A 155 7.56 -28.54 13.83
C THR A 155 7.01 -27.86 15.10
N TRP A 156 7.67 -28.08 16.24
CA TRP A 156 7.28 -27.48 17.51
C TRP A 156 7.67 -26.01 17.63
N MET A 157 8.78 -25.61 17.02
CA MET A 157 9.18 -24.20 16.96
C MET A 157 8.19 -23.37 16.14
N SER A 158 7.66 -23.90 15.04
CA SER A 158 6.64 -23.20 14.25
C SER A 158 5.32 -23.03 15.02
N LEU A 159 4.88 -24.08 15.73
CA LEU A 159 3.72 -23.99 16.63
C LEU A 159 3.92 -22.91 17.72
N ARG A 160 5.10 -22.87 18.32
CA ARG A 160 5.41 -21.86 19.35
C ARG A 160 5.45 -20.44 18.81
N ARG A 161 6.03 -20.22 17.61
CA ARG A 161 6.05 -18.89 16.97
C ARG A 161 4.63 -18.40 16.67
N ALA A 162 3.78 -19.30 16.20
CA ALA A 162 2.39 -19.00 15.91
C ALA A 162 1.49 -18.88 17.16
N ALA A 163 1.98 -19.27 18.35
CA ALA A 163 1.21 -19.25 19.59
C ALA A 163 1.07 -17.86 20.23
N GLY A 164 1.96 -16.92 19.89
CA GLY A 164 1.96 -15.57 20.46
C GLY A 164 0.87 -14.66 19.89
N PRO A 165 0.43 -13.63 20.65
CA PRO A 165 -0.50 -12.63 20.15
C PRO A 165 0.14 -11.69 19.11
N VAL A 166 1.46 -11.62 19.08
CA VAL A 166 2.26 -10.82 18.15
C VAL A 166 3.15 -11.75 17.35
N THR A 167 3.21 -11.53 16.04
CA THR A 167 4.04 -12.29 15.11
C THR A 167 4.77 -11.35 14.16
N ASP A 168 6.01 -11.64 13.86
CA ASP A 168 6.81 -11.01 12.81
C ASP A 168 6.74 -11.79 11.48
N PHE A 169 6.14 -12.98 11.51
CA PHE A 169 6.07 -13.90 10.37
C PHE A 169 5.62 -13.22 9.08
N TYR A 170 4.51 -12.49 9.10
CA TYR A 170 3.96 -11.88 7.88
C TYR A 170 4.84 -10.76 7.35
N LEU A 171 5.46 -9.96 8.24
CA LEU A 171 6.39 -8.90 7.83
C LEU A 171 7.68 -9.48 7.24
N LEU A 172 8.22 -10.53 7.86
CA LEU A 172 9.38 -11.23 7.32
C LEU A 172 9.06 -11.83 5.95
N ALA A 173 7.93 -12.54 5.81
CA ALA A 173 7.50 -13.11 4.55
C ALA A 173 7.32 -12.04 3.46
N ALA A 174 6.75 -10.87 3.79
CA ALA A 174 6.62 -9.75 2.85
C ALA A 174 7.98 -9.20 2.38
N LEU A 175 9.05 -9.38 3.18
CA LEU A 175 10.43 -9.01 2.86
C LEU A 175 11.26 -10.17 2.27
N ASP A 176 10.61 -11.30 1.92
CA ASP A 176 11.27 -12.54 1.48
C ASP A 176 12.28 -13.07 2.51
N LEU A 177 11.93 -12.98 3.80
CA LEU A 177 12.68 -13.48 4.93
C LEU A 177 11.84 -14.52 5.70
N ARG A 178 12.52 -15.41 6.43
CA ARG A 178 11.87 -16.38 7.32
C ARG A 178 12.78 -16.72 8.52
N HIS A 179 12.19 -17.31 9.55
CA HIS A 179 12.98 -17.96 10.59
C HIS A 179 13.40 -19.37 10.16
N ASP A 180 14.63 -19.73 10.45
CA ASP A 180 15.11 -21.11 10.33
C ASP A 180 14.78 -21.95 11.59
N ALA A 181 15.29 -23.19 11.63
CA ALA A 181 15.12 -24.10 12.77
C ALA A 181 15.82 -23.60 14.06
N SER A 182 16.84 -22.74 13.93
CA SER A 182 17.55 -22.12 15.06
C SER A 182 16.92 -20.79 15.51
N ASN A 183 15.83 -20.36 14.83
CA ASN A 183 15.14 -19.11 15.03
C ASN A 183 15.95 -17.86 14.59
N GLU A 184 16.92 -18.04 13.70
CA GLU A 184 17.62 -16.95 13.04
C GLU A 184 16.85 -16.48 11.81
N ILE A 185 16.96 -15.16 11.50
CA ILE A 185 16.31 -14.61 10.32
C ILE A 185 17.19 -14.89 9.10
N VAL A 186 16.67 -15.67 8.16
CA VAL A 186 17.36 -16.08 6.94
C VAL A 186 16.52 -15.69 5.71
N GLY A 187 17.15 -15.62 4.54
CA GLY A 187 16.43 -15.43 3.29
C GLY A 187 15.47 -16.58 2.98
N ALA A 188 14.31 -16.26 2.45
CA ALA A 188 13.39 -17.27 1.95
C ALA A 188 14.02 -18.04 0.76
N PRO A 189 13.66 -19.31 0.53
CA PRO A 189 14.11 -20.05 -0.65
C PRO A 189 13.74 -19.30 -1.93
N PRO A 190 14.55 -19.40 -3.00
CA PRO A 190 14.31 -18.65 -4.26
C PRO A 190 12.90 -18.84 -4.84
N GLU A 191 12.31 -20.03 -4.63
CA GLU A 191 10.95 -20.36 -5.09
C GLU A 191 9.85 -19.59 -4.34
N GLN A 192 10.13 -19.11 -3.13
CA GLN A 192 9.21 -18.37 -2.28
C GLN A 192 9.54 -16.87 -2.21
N ALA A 193 10.77 -16.48 -2.58
CA ALA A 193 11.27 -15.11 -2.51
C ALA A 193 10.80 -14.27 -3.71
N VAL A 194 9.53 -13.84 -3.71
CA VAL A 194 8.91 -13.14 -4.85
C VAL A 194 8.57 -11.67 -4.56
N PHE A 195 8.37 -11.28 -3.31
CA PHE A 195 7.76 -9.99 -2.98
C PHE A 195 8.70 -8.80 -3.15
N ARG A 196 10.00 -8.96 -2.92
CA ARG A 196 11.01 -7.92 -3.20
C ARG A 196 11.07 -7.62 -4.69
N ASN A 197 11.04 -8.65 -5.54
CA ASN A 197 11.00 -8.48 -6.99
C ASN A 197 9.69 -7.83 -7.45
N VAL A 198 8.56 -8.22 -6.85
CA VAL A 198 7.25 -7.63 -7.13
C VAL A 198 7.22 -6.16 -6.71
N LEU A 199 7.80 -5.80 -5.56
CA LEU A 199 7.90 -4.40 -5.13
C LEU A 199 8.76 -3.59 -6.10
N GLY A 200 9.94 -4.10 -6.47
CA GLY A 200 10.82 -3.46 -7.45
C GLY A 200 10.12 -3.23 -8.79
N ARG A 201 9.41 -4.25 -9.28
CA ARG A 201 8.59 -4.17 -10.49
C ARG A 201 7.47 -3.14 -10.36
N THR A 202 6.78 -3.09 -9.21
CA THR A 202 5.72 -2.12 -8.95
C THR A 202 6.26 -0.69 -9.01
N LEU A 203 7.39 -0.43 -8.37
CA LEU A 203 8.07 0.87 -8.42
C LEU A 203 8.52 1.23 -9.85
N TRP A 204 9.06 0.27 -10.59
CA TRP A 204 9.47 0.46 -11.98
C TRP A 204 8.29 0.81 -12.90
N ILE A 205 7.21 0.02 -12.85
CA ILE A 205 6.01 0.26 -13.67
C ILE A 205 5.41 1.63 -13.34
N SER A 206 5.27 1.94 -12.04
CA SER A 206 4.73 3.24 -11.60
C SER A 206 5.61 4.42 -12.03
N GLY A 207 6.93 4.27 -11.94
CA GLY A 207 7.87 5.27 -12.43
C GLY A 207 7.79 5.49 -13.94
N MET A 208 7.75 4.40 -14.71
CA MET A 208 7.65 4.47 -16.17
C MET A 208 6.31 5.09 -16.62
N VAL A 209 5.19 4.70 -16.01
CA VAL A 209 3.88 5.31 -16.27
C VAL A 209 3.89 6.80 -15.95
N THR A 210 4.51 7.20 -14.84
CA THR A 210 4.65 8.61 -14.46
C THR A 210 5.46 9.39 -15.49
N LEU A 211 6.58 8.81 -15.93
CA LEU A 211 7.41 9.42 -16.97
C LEU A 211 6.65 9.57 -18.30
N LEU A 212 5.95 8.53 -18.74
CA LEU A 212 5.15 8.58 -19.96
C LEU A 212 4.00 9.60 -19.84
N CYS A 213 3.30 9.64 -18.69
CA CYS A 213 2.30 10.66 -18.44
C CYS A 213 2.88 12.08 -18.47
N LEU A 214 4.10 12.27 -17.95
CA LEU A 214 4.78 13.57 -18.01
C LEU A 214 5.15 13.95 -19.44
N LEU A 215 5.75 13.04 -20.20
CA LEU A 215 6.15 13.27 -21.59
C LEU A 215 4.96 13.62 -22.49
N LEU A 216 3.82 12.96 -22.30
CA LEU A 216 2.60 13.21 -23.07
C LEU A 216 1.79 14.38 -22.49
N GLY A 217 1.67 14.45 -21.17
CA GLY A 217 0.85 15.44 -20.48
C GLY A 217 1.44 16.85 -20.50
N TYR A 218 2.77 16.99 -20.45
CA TYR A 218 3.41 18.31 -20.45
C TYR A 218 3.10 19.12 -21.72
N PRO A 219 3.31 18.60 -22.97
CA PRO A 219 2.95 19.33 -24.18
C PRO A 219 1.45 19.59 -24.30
N VAL A 220 0.60 18.65 -23.85
CA VAL A 220 -0.86 18.83 -23.85
C VAL A 220 -1.26 19.97 -22.90
N ALA A 221 -0.78 19.95 -21.65
CA ALA A 221 -1.07 21.02 -20.68
C ALA A 221 -0.54 22.38 -21.15
N PHE A 222 0.67 22.41 -21.72
CA PHE A 222 1.28 23.61 -22.29
C PHE A 222 0.46 24.22 -23.44
N TYR A 223 -0.07 23.35 -24.33
CA TYR A 223 -0.95 23.79 -25.40
C TYR A 223 -2.26 24.35 -24.86
N ILE A 224 -2.91 23.62 -23.94
CA ILE A 224 -4.19 24.02 -23.34
C ILE A 224 -4.06 25.35 -22.59
N ALA A 225 -2.98 25.54 -21.81
CA ALA A 225 -2.77 26.74 -21.00
C ALA A 225 -2.69 28.05 -21.85
N ARG A 226 -2.35 27.93 -23.12
CA ARG A 226 -2.24 29.05 -24.08
C ARG A 226 -3.52 29.33 -24.86
N GLN A 227 -4.54 28.47 -24.73
CA GLN A 227 -5.80 28.66 -25.47
C GLN A 227 -6.70 29.68 -24.76
N PRO A 228 -7.61 30.34 -25.55
CA PRO A 228 -8.70 31.12 -24.98
C PRO A 228 -9.57 30.27 -24.03
N PRO A 229 -10.24 30.88 -23.02
CA PRO A 229 -10.97 30.13 -21.99
C PRO A 229 -11.95 29.10 -22.55
N ALA A 230 -12.73 29.42 -23.55
CA ALA A 230 -13.70 28.50 -24.16
C ALA A 230 -13.06 27.26 -24.78
N ARG A 231 -11.94 27.44 -25.53
CA ARG A 231 -11.21 26.32 -26.12
C ARG A 231 -10.46 25.50 -25.04
N ALA A 232 -9.88 26.18 -24.06
CA ALA A 232 -9.22 25.49 -22.93
C ALA A 232 -10.19 24.59 -22.17
N SER A 233 -11.41 25.08 -21.88
CA SER A 233 -12.46 24.29 -21.20
C SER A 233 -12.86 23.06 -22.02
N LEU A 234 -13.06 23.21 -23.33
CA LEU A 234 -13.38 22.09 -24.23
C LEU A 234 -12.25 21.03 -24.23
N LEU A 235 -11.00 21.46 -24.35
CA LEU A 235 -9.85 20.56 -24.36
C LEU A 235 -9.67 19.84 -23.02
N LEU A 236 -9.86 20.54 -21.91
CA LEU A 236 -9.86 19.93 -20.57
C LEU A 236 -10.99 18.92 -20.42
N PHE A 237 -12.19 19.24 -20.90
CA PHE A 237 -13.30 18.29 -20.92
C PHE A 237 -12.93 17.00 -21.69
N LEU A 238 -12.30 17.12 -22.86
CA LEU A 238 -11.83 15.96 -23.63
C LEU A 238 -10.77 15.15 -22.89
N VAL A 239 -9.82 15.80 -22.20
CA VAL A 239 -8.82 15.13 -21.35
C VAL A 239 -9.48 14.39 -20.19
N LEU A 240 -10.56 14.95 -19.62
CA LEU A 240 -11.30 14.36 -18.50
C LEU A 240 -12.34 13.30 -18.93
N LEU A 241 -12.65 13.21 -20.24
CA LEU A 241 -13.66 12.29 -20.74
C LEU A 241 -13.49 10.84 -20.26
N PRO A 242 -12.27 10.30 -20.14
CA PRO A 242 -12.09 8.97 -19.57
C PRO A 242 -12.67 8.80 -18.15
N PHE A 243 -12.79 9.84 -17.33
CA PHE A 243 -13.37 9.71 -15.98
C PHE A 243 -14.86 9.43 -15.95
N TRP A 244 -15.58 9.74 -17.02
CA TRP A 244 -17.02 9.46 -17.12
C TRP A 244 -17.33 8.00 -17.47
N THR A 245 -16.30 7.20 -17.78
CA THR A 245 -16.43 5.77 -18.07
C THR A 245 -15.90 4.92 -16.92
N SER A 246 -16.53 3.75 -16.72
CA SER A 246 -16.06 2.79 -15.71
C SER A 246 -14.63 2.34 -16.00
N LEU A 247 -13.84 2.14 -14.93
CA LEU A 247 -12.48 1.61 -15.02
C LEU A 247 -12.46 0.24 -15.74
N LEU A 248 -13.41 -0.64 -15.41
CA LEU A 248 -13.49 -1.96 -16.02
C LEU A 248 -13.78 -1.86 -17.52
N VAL A 249 -14.74 -1.02 -17.92
CA VAL A 249 -15.08 -0.82 -19.32
C VAL A 249 -13.87 -0.33 -20.12
N ARG A 250 -13.13 0.65 -19.61
CA ARG A 250 -11.88 1.14 -20.23
C ARG A 250 -10.83 0.05 -20.36
N THR A 251 -10.63 -0.74 -19.30
CA THR A 251 -9.63 -1.82 -19.31
C THR A 251 -10.01 -2.91 -20.31
N VAL A 252 -11.29 -3.31 -20.35
CA VAL A 252 -11.80 -4.28 -21.36
C VAL A 252 -11.70 -3.72 -22.77
N ALA A 253 -11.96 -2.44 -22.97
CA ALA A 253 -11.77 -1.81 -24.28
C ALA A 253 -10.30 -1.93 -24.76
N TRP A 254 -9.32 -1.72 -23.86
CA TRP A 254 -7.90 -1.95 -24.19
C TRP A 254 -7.60 -3.43 -24.47
N VAL A 255 -8.25 -4.39 -23.77
CA VAL A 255 -8.14 -5.82 -24.12
C VAL A 255 -8.58 -6.05 -25.55
N VAL A 256 -9.76 -5.54 -25.95
CA VAL A 256 -10.30 -5.71 -27.32
C VAL A 256 -9.44 -5.02 -28.36
N LEU A 257 -8.91 -3.82 -28.07
CA LEU A 257 -8.08 -3.07 -29.00
C LEU A 257 -6.71 -3.72 -29.26
N LEU A 258 -6.08 -4.26 -28.19
CA LEU A 258 -4.72 -4.78 -28.22
C LEU A 258 -4.62 -6.28 -28.52
N GLN A 259 -5.74 -7.01 -28.56
CA GLN A 259 -5.72 -8.45 -28.86
C GLN A 259 -5.21 -8.72 -30.30
N ARG A 260 -4.82 -9.96 -30.56
CA ARG A 260 -4.17 -10.36 -31.83
C ARG A 260 -5.05 -10.04 -33.05
N GLU A 261 -6.35 -10.25 -32.93
CA GLU A 261 -7.36 -9.95 -33.96
C GLU A 261 -8.06 -8.58 -33.69
N GLY A 262 -7.43 -7.74 -32.88
CA GLY A 262 -7.97 -6.45 -32.47
C GLY A 262 -7.82 -5.37 -33.54
N ILE A 263 -8.53 -4.26 -33.32
CA ILE A 263 -8.61 -3.13 -34.25
C ILE A 263 -7.20 -2.57 -34.56
N LEU A 264 -6.30 -2.48 -33.58
CA LEU A 264 -4.96 -1.93 -33.80
C LEU A 264 -4.13 -2.82 -34.72
N ASN A 265 -4.15 -4.15 -34.53
CA ASN A 265 -3.46 -5.06 -35.44
C ASN A 265 -4.06 -5.03 -36.85
N SER A 266 -5.39 -5.00 -36.95
CA SER A 266 -6.06 -4.91 -38.25
C SER A 266 -5.67 -3.63 -38.99
N LEU A 267 -5.57 -2.50 -38.27
CA LEU A 267 -5.11 -1.23 -38.85
C LEU A 267 -3.64 -1.29 -39.28
N LEU A 268 -2.75 -1.83 -38.46
CA LEU A 268 -1.32 -1.98 -38.80
C LEU A 268 -1.11 -2.86 -40.04
N LEU A 269 -1.86 -3.95 -40.15
CA LEU A 269 -1.86 -4.84 -41.31
C LEU A 269 -2.39 -4.14 -42.58
N SER A 270 -3.52 -3.42 -42.46
CA SER A 270 -4.10 -2.69 -43.59
C SER A 270 -3.24 -1.55 -44.14
N LEU A 271 -2.43 -0.93 -43.25
CA LEU A 271 -1.45 0.10 -43.60
C LEU A 271 -0.13 -0.48 -44.13
N GLY A 272 0.03 -1.80 -44.14
CA GLY A 272 1.28 -2.47 -44.55
C GLY A 272 2.46 -2.22 -43.62
N LEU A 273 2.22 -1.76 -42.39
CA LEU A 273 3.28 -1.48 -41.41
C LEU A 273 3.83 -2.77 -40.76
N VAL A 274 3.04 -3.84 -40.77
CA VAL A 274 3.41 -5.17 -40.26
C VAL A 274 2.89 -6.23 -41.21
N THR A 275 3.59 -7.36 -41.30
CA THR A 275 3.21 -8.53 -42.12
C THR A 275 2.39 -9.56 -41.34
N GLU A 276 2.53 -9.58 -40.01
CA GLU A 276 1.81 -10.47 -39.10
C GLU A 276 1.31 -9.71 -37.87
N PRO A 277 0.22 -10.18 -37.23
CA PRO A 277 -0.31 -9.56 -36.01
C PRO A 277 0.69 -9.59 -34.86
N ILE A 278 0.99 -8.44 -34.26
CA ILE A 278 1.90 -8.27 -33.13
C ILE A 278 1.18 -8.65 -31.84
N ARG A 279 1.86 -9.35 -30.93
CA ARG A 279 1.36 -9.59 -29.58
C ARG A 279 1.46 -8.34 -28.73
N MET A 280 0.41 -7.52 -28.69
CA MET A 280 0.35 -6.27 -27.93
C MET A 280 -0.33 -6.42 -26.57
N ILE A 281 -1.04 -7.51 -26.28
CA ILE A 281 -1.73 -7.79 -25.02
C ILE A 281 -1.01 -8.84 -24.18
N PHE A 282 -1.31 -8.88 -22.88
CA PHE A 282 -0.71 -9.74 -21.85
C PHE A 282 0.81 -9.57 -21.75
N ASN A 283 1.22 -8.33 -21.79
CA ASN A 283 2.61 -7.91 -21.65
C ASN A 283 2.70 -6.50 -21.03
N ARG A 284 3.93 -6.08 -20.72
CA ARG A 284 4.21 -4.79 -20.07
C ARG A 284 3.82 -3.59 -20.90
N PHE A 285 3.87 -3.69 -22.23
CA PHE A 285 3.43 -2.63 -23.14
C PHE A 285 1.94 -2.30 -22.94
N ALA A 286 1.09 -3.34 -22.90
CA ALA A 286 -0.34 -3.15 -22.64
C ALA A 286 -0.61 -2.47 -21.29
N VAL A 287 0.15 -2.85 -20.25
CA VAL A 287 0.05 -2.21 -18.93
C VAL A 287 0.36 -0.72 -19.03
N TYR A 288 1.46 -0.34 -19.71
CA TYR A 288 1.82 1.06 -19.87
C TYR A 288 0.75 1.84 -20.62
N VAL A 289 0.29 1.37 -21.77
CA VAL A 289 -0.71 2.04 -22.60
C VAL A 289 -2.01 2.26 -21.81
N ALA A 290 -2.53 1.20 -21.19
CA ALA A 290 -3.78 1.27 -20.45
C ALA A 290 -3.67 2.16 -19.19
N MET A 291 -2.58 2.06 -18.42
CA MET A 291 -2.38 2.89 -17.24
C MET A 291 -2.15 4.36 -17.58
N VAL A 292 -1.35 4.65 -18.62
CA VAL A 292 -1.12 6.03 -19.06
C VAL A 292 -2.43 6.69 -19.49
N HIS A 293 -3.26 6.00 -20.27
CA HIS A 293 -4.56 6.54 -20.67
C HIS A 293 -5.43 6.93 -19.46
N VAL A 294 -5.44 6.09 -18.42
CA VAL A 294 -6.25 6.36 -17.22
C VAL A 294 -5.65 7.46 -16.34
N LEU A 295 -4.32 7.53 -16.25
CA LEU A 295 -3.63 8.40 -15.29
C LEU A 295 -3.21 9.75 -15.92
N LEU A 296 -3.23 9.88 -17.24
CA LEU A 296 -2.86 11.12 -17.94
C LEU A 296 -3.59 12.38 -17.43
N PRO A 297 -4.90 12.37 -17.15
CA PRO A 297 -5.59 13.53 -16.62
C PRO A 297 -5.02 14.01 -15.28
N PHE A 298 -4.57 13.11 -14.40
CA PHE A 298 -3.94 13.45 -13.11
C PHE A 298 -2.59 14.17 -13.28
N MET A 299 -1.95 14.00 -14.44
CA MET A 299 -0.75 14.75 -14.80
C MET A 299 -1.10 16.11 -15.41
N VAL A 300 -2.07 16.12 -16.34
CA VAL A 300 -2.41 17.33 -17.11
C VAL A 300 -3.02 18.43 -16.23
N LEU A 301 -3.90 18.08 -15.28
CA LEU A 301 -4.60 19.06 -14.45
C LEU A 301 -3.66 19.92 -13.58
N PRO A 302 -2.73 19.37 -12.77
CA PRO A 302 -1.79 20.17 -11.98
C PRO A 302 -0.86 20.99 -12.87
N LEU A 303 -0.38 20.42 -13.97
CA LEU A 303 0.44 21.13 -14.94
C LEU A 303 -0.30 22.34 -15.53
N TYR A 304 -1.53 22.13 -16.01
CA TYR A 304 -2.37 23.19 -16.53
C TYR A 304 -2.62 24.30 -15.52
N ALA A 305 -2.97 23.94 -14.28
CA ALA A 305 -3.26 24.90 -13.21
C ALA A 305 -2.06 25.83 -12.96
N VAL A 306 -0.85 25.28 -12.86
CA VAL A 306 0.37 26.07 -12.67
C VAL A 306 0.70 26.86 -13.94
N MET A 307 0.67 26.25 -15.12
CA MET A 307 1.02 26.90 -16.38
C MET A 307 0.08 28.06 -16.73
N LYS A 308 -1.21 27.97 -16.39
CA LYS A 308 -2.20 29.03 -16.58
C LYS A 308 -1.92 30.25 -15.72
N GLY A 309 -1.31 30.05 -14.53
CA GLY A 309 -0.93 31.13 -13.62
C GLY A 309 0.35 31.86 -14.01
N ILE A 310 1.15 31.36 -14.99
CA ILE A 310 2.41 32.01 -15.41
C ILE A 310 2.12 33.19 -16.34
N PRO A 311 2.46 34.44 -15.95
CA PRO A 311 2.26 35.61 -16.80
C PRO A 311 3.07 35.55 -18.08
N PRO A 312 2.47 35.78 -19.27
CA PRO A 312 3.18 35.81 -20.55
C PRO A 312 4.29 36.89 -20.63
N SER A 313 4.22 37.91 -19.76
CA SER A 313 5.20 38.99 -19.66
C SER A 313 6.61 38.50 -19.35
N TYR A 314 6.77 37.42 -18.59
CA TYR A 314 8.11 36.88 -18.26
C TYR A 314 8.86 36.36 -19.48
N VAL A 315 8.17 35.64 -20.34
CA VAL A 315 8.76 35.12 -21.60
C VAL A 315 9.01 36.28 -22.57
N ARG A 316 8.10 37.27 -22.64
CA ARG A 316 8.30 38.48 -23.49
C ARG A 316 9.50 39.32 -23.04
N ALA A 317 9.65 39.55 -21.72
CA ALA A 317 10.80 40.26 -21.16
C ALA A 317 12.13 39.56 -21.51
N ALA A 318 12.20 38.25 -21.37
CA ALA A 318 13.36 37.47 -21.77
C ALA A 318 13.69 37.64 -23.28
N SER A 319 12.66 37.62 -24.12
CA SER A 319 12.84 37.84 -25.58
C SER A 319 13.30 39.26 -25.91
N SER A 320 12.79 40.27 -25.19
CA SER A 320 13.25 41.69 -25.34
C SER A 320 14.70 41.88 -24.95
N LEU A 321 15.19 41.04 -24.00
CA LEU A 321 16.62 40.99 -23.65
C LEU A 321 17.48 40.12 -24.59
N GLY A 322 16.94 39.73 -25.74
CA GLY A 322 17.68 38.98 -26.79
C GLY A 322 17.69 37.46 -26.58
N ALA A 323 16.91 36.89 -25.65
CA ALA A 323 16.88 35.46 -25.47
C ALA A 323 16.17 34.76 -26.64
N ARG A 324 16.80 33.73 -27.22
CA ARG A 324 16.18 32.85 -28.20
C ARG A 324 14.97 32.12 -27.60
N PRO A 325 13.92 31.76 -28.37
CA PRO A 325 12.70 31.09 -27.83
C PRO A 325 13.00 29.86 -26.95
N ALA A 326 13.92 29.00 -27.36
CA ALA A 326 14.36 27.83 -26.60
C ALA A 326 15.03 28.20 -25.27
N THR A 327 15.79 29.30 -25.23
CA THR A 327 16.45 29.80 -24.02
C THR A 327 15.42 30.40 -23.07
N ALA A 328 14.51 31.21 -23.56
CA ALA A 328 13.38 31.76 -22.79
C ALA A 328 12.52 30.64 -22.20
N PHE A 329 12.22 29.60 -22.99
CA PHE A 329 11.50 28.43 -22.49
C PHE A 329 12.28 27.71 -21.37
N ARG A 330 13.55 27.31 -21.62
CA ARG A 330 14.32 26.49 -20.66
C ARG A 330 14.70 27.25 -19.39
N ARG A 331 15.06 28.54 -19.48
CA ARG A 331 15.59 29.31 -18.33
C ARG A 331 14.51 30.11 -17.59
N VAL A 332 13.39 30.44 -18.23
CA VAL A 332 12.35 31.29 -17.63
C VAL A 332 11.05 30.53 -17.41
N TYR A 333 10.51 29.90 -18.45
CA TYR A 333 9.19 29.23 -18.36
C TYR A 333 9.25 27.89 -17.64
N LEU A 334 10.14 27.00 -18.06
CA LEU A 334 10.22 25.63 -17.53
C LEU A 334 10.45 25.60 -16.01
N PRO A 335 11.33 26.40 -15.39
CA PRO A 335 11.52 26.41 -13.94
C PRO A 335 10.23 26.78 -13.18
N GLN A 336 9.41 27.68 -13.72
CA GLN A 336 8.14 28.09 -13.11
C GLN A 336 7.06 26.99 -13.20
N THR A 337 7.21 26.02 -14.11
CA THR A 337 6.30 24.88 -14.20
C THR A 337 6.66 23.73 -13.26
N LEU A 338 7.85 23.73 -12.65
CA LEU A 338 8.32 22.64 -11.77
C LEU A 338 7.36 22.28 -10.63
N PRO A 339 6.68 23.24 -9.97
CA PRO A 339 5.67 22.89 -8.97
C PRO A 339 4.54 22.05 -9.55
N GLY A 340 4.07 22.37 -10.75
CA GLY A 340 3.06 21.60 -11.47
C GLY A 340 3.55 20.21 -11.89
N VAL A 341 4.81 20.13 -12.39
CA VAL A 341 5.46 18.86 -12.70
C VAL A 341 5.54 17.97 -11.47
N GLY A 342 6.02 18.54 -10.36
CA GLY A 342 6.15 17.81 -9.12
C GLY A 342 4.80 17.28 -8.61
N ALA A 343 3.79 18.13 -8.56
CA ALA A 343 2.44 17.73 -8.12
C ALA A 343 1.84 16.66 -9.03
N GLY A 344 1.94 16.83 -10.36
CA GLY A 344 1.44 15.84 -11.33
C GLY A 344 2.18 14.51 -11.23
N CYS A 345 3.51 14.52 -11.16
CA CYS A 345 4.31 13.30 -10.99
C CYS A 345 3.96 12.57 -9.69
N LEU A 346 3.83 13.29 -8.58
CA LEU A 346 3.46 12.69 -7.30
C LEU A 346 2.08 12.03 -7.35
N MET A 347 1.08 12.73 -7.89
CA MET A 347 -0.29 12.21 -8.03
C MET A 347 -0.32 10.95 -8.89
N VAL A 348 0.28 10.99 -10.08
CA VAL A 348 0.31 9.84 -10.99
C VAL A 348 1.05 8.66 -10.38
N PHE A 349 2.20 8.90 -9.75
CA PHE A 349 3.02 7.85 -9.15
C PHE A 349 2.29 7.14 -8.00
N ILE A 350 1.70 7.91 -7.06
CA ILE A 350 0.95 7.32 -5.93
C ILE A 350 -0.26 6.54 -6.44
N GLN A 351 -0.99 7.08 -7.41
CA GLN A 351 -2.11 6.36 -8.02
C GLN A 351 -1.65 5.07 -8.71
N ALA A 352 -0.56 5.12 -9.46
CA ALA A 352 -0.02 3.96 -10.15
C ALA A 352 0.42 2.84 -9.20
N LEU A 353 1.01 3.17 -8.04
CA LEU A 353 1.39 2.19 -7.01
C LEU A 353 0.19 1.37 -6.50
N GLY A 354 -0.97 2.00 -6.36
CA GLY A 354 -2.19 1.35 -5.89
C GLY A 354 -2.96 0.58 -6.97
N TYR A 355 -2.57 0.69 -8.23
CA TYR A 355 -3.28 0.07 -9.35
C TYR A 355 -3.08 -1.45 -9.36
N TYR A 356 -4.20 -2.22 -9.46
CA TYR A 356 -4.12 -3.67 -9.62
C TYR A 356 -5.03 -4.23 -10.72
N ILE A 357 -6.22 -3.64 -10.95
CA ILE A 357 -7.21 -4.18 -11.90
C ILE A 357 -6.66 -4.15 -13.32
N THR A 358 -6.15 -3.00 -13.75
CA THR A 358 -5.65 -2.85 -15.12
C THR A 358 -4.44 -3.75 -15.40
N PRO A 359 -3.35 -3.75 -14.59
CA PRO A 359 -2.26 -4.70 -14.78
C PRO A 359 -2.69 -6.16 -14.74
N ALA A 360 -3.67 -6.51 -13.89
CA ALA A 360 -4.18 -7.88 -13.77
C ALA A 360 -4.91 -8.35 -15.02
N LEU A 361 -5.58 -7.46 -15.76
CA LEU A 361 -6.38 -7.79 -16.94
C LEU A 361 -5.60 -7.70 -18.25
N VAL A 362 -4.71 -6.72 -18.40
CA VAL A 362 -3.99 -6.49 -19.67
C VAL A 362 -2.54 -6.94 -19.64
N GLY A 363 -1.95 -7.12 -18.46
CA GLY A 363 -0.56 -7.54 -18.26
C GLY A 363 -0.39 -9.06 -18.27
N GLY A 364 0.86 -9.49 -18.35
CA GLY A 364 1.26 -10.88 -18.17
C GLY A 364 1.41 -11.29 -16.70
N ALA A 365 1.74 -12.55 -16.45
CA ALA A 365 2.02 -13.05 -15.11
C ALA A 365 3.17 -12.28 -14.44
N ASP A 366 4.17 -11.89 -15.23
CA ASP A 366 5.32 -11.11 -14.77
C ASP A 366 5.06 -9.60 -14.64
N ASP A 367 3.84 -9.14 -14.87
CA ASP A 367 3.47 -7.72 -14.75
C ASP A 367 2.53 -7.44 -13.57
N GLN A 368 2.23 -8.47 -12.76
CA GLN A 368 1.43 -8.32 -11.55
C GLN A 368 2.16 -7.45 -10.52
N MET A 369 1.48 -6.41 -10.04
CA MET A 369 2.01 -5.45 -9.07
C MET A 369 1.69 -5.90 -7.63
N ILE A 370 2.32 -5.26 -6.63
CA ILE A 370 2.12 -5.62 -5.21
C ILE A 370 0.64 -5.53 -4.80
N SER A 371 -0.09 -4.55 -5.34
CA SER A 371 -1.52 -4.33 -5.08
C SER A 371 -2.40 -5.52 -5.52
N TYR A 372 -1.99 -6.26 -6.56
CA TYR A 372 -2.64 -7.49 -6.96
C TYR A 372 -2.52 -8.56 -5.87
N PHE A 373 -1.31 -8.75 -5.31
CA PHE A 373 -1.09 -9.74 -4.25
C PHE A 373 -1.83 -9.36 -2.97
N ILE A 374 -1.89 -8.07 -2.62
CA ILE A 374 -2.72 -7.60 -1.49
C ILE A 374 -4.18 -8.00 -1.70
N ALA A 375 -4.74 -7.71 -2.88
CA ALA A 375 -6.11 -8.08 -3.21
C ALA A 375 -6.32 -9.61 -3.25
N PHE A 376 -5.36 -10.38 -3.77
CA PHE A 376 -5.38 -11.82 -3.80
C PHE A 376 -5.40 -12.43 -2.39
N TYR A 377 -4.51 -11.99 -1.50
CA TYR A 377 -4.47 -12.49 -0.13
C TYR A 377 -5.71 -12.08 0.66
N ALA A 378 -6.24 -10.88 0.46
CA ALA A 378 -7.45 -10.42 1.15
C ALA A 378 -8.72 -11.13 0.68
N SER A 379 -8.88 -11.37 -0.64
CA SER A 379 -10.16 -11.80 -1.22
C SER A 379 -10.21 -13.27 -1.64
N LYS A 380 -9.08 -13.87 -2.05
CA LYS A 380 -9.04 -15.27 -2.54
C LYS A 380 -8.60 -16.26 -1.46
N THR A 381 -7.56 -15.93 -0.70
CA THR A 381 -7.03 -16.82 0.34
C THR A 381 -7.50 -16.46 1.74
N VAL A 382 -8.11 -15.27 1.91
CA VAL A 382 -8.56 -14.72 3.21
C VAL A 382 -7.41 -14.66 4.22
N ASN A 383 -6.16 -14.53 3.75
CA ASN A 383 -4.98 -14.35 4.57
C ASN A 383 -4.76 -12.86 4.86
N TRP A 384 -5.52 -12.33 5.84
CA TRP A 384 -5.46 -10.92 6.21
C TRP A 384 -4.11 -10.48 6.75
N GLY A 385 -3.37 -11.37 7.41
CA GLY A 385 -2.03 -11.08 7.92
C GLY A 385 -1.05 -10.76 6.79
N MET A 386 -1.04 -11.61 5.73
CA MET A 386 -0.18 -11.38 4.56
C MET A 386 -0.62 -10.15 3.76
N ALA A 387 -1.92 -9.97 3.56
CA ALA A 387 -2.45 -8.78 2.91
C ALA A 387 -2.04 -7.50 3.65
N ALA A 388 -2.12 -7.51 4.98
CA ALA A 388 -1.71 -6.39 5.83
C ALA A 388 -0.20 -6.13 5.76
N ALA A 389 0.64 -7.17 5.82
CA ALA A 389 2.10 -7.02 5.75
C ALA A 389 2.56 -6.44 4.40
N LEU A 390 2.00 -6.92 3.28
CA LEU A 390 2.26 -6.36 1.96
C LEU A 390 1.77 -4.91 1.86
N SER A 391 0.63 -4.57 2.49
CA SER A 391 0.13 -3.19 2.57
C SER A 391 1.05 -2.28 3.37
N ILE A 392 1.61 -2.76 4.49
CA ILE A 392 2.61 -2.04 5.28
C ILE A 392 3.87 -1.78 4.45
N MET A 393 4.34 -2.79 3.72
CA MET A 393 5.52 -2.66 2.84
C MET A 393 5.27 -1.61 1.74
N LEU A 394 4.10 -1.64 1.08
CA LEU A 394 3.74 -0.66 0.06
C LEU A 394 3.58 0.75 0.64
N LEU A 395 2.94 0.87 1.81
CA LEU A 395 2.79 2.14 2.53
C LEU A 395 4.16 2.72 2.92
N ALA A 396 5.05 1.90 3.48
CA ALA A 396 6.41 2.33 3.84
C ALA A 396 7.19 2.82 2.61
N ALA A 397 7.12 2.10 1.48
CA ALA A 397 7.73 2.52 0.22
C ALA A 397 7.15 3.85 -0.28
N THR A 398 5.83 4.02 -0.20
CA THR A 398 5.13 5.25 -0.60
C THR A 398 5.53 6.43 0.28
N LEU A 399 5.59 6.25 1.60
CA LEU A 399 5.99 7.30 2.55
C LEU A 399 7.47 7.68 2.39
N ALA A 400 8.36 6.70 2.18
CA ALA A 400 9.77 6.94 1.91
C ALA A 400 9.94 7.78 0.64
N LEU A 401 9.22 7.43 -0.42
CA LEU A 401 9.27 8.16 -1.69
C LEU A 401 8.68 9.57 -1.55
N TYR A 402 7.58 9.73 -0.80
CA TYR A 402 7.01 11.04 -0.50
C TYR A 402 8.00 11.91 0.30
N ALA A 403 8.72 11.34 1.28
CA ALA A 403 9.73 12.04 2.04
C ALA A 403 10.90 12.51 1.15
N VAL A 404 11.36 11.65 0.24
CA VAL A 404 12.39 12.00 -0.77
C VAL A 404 11.87 13.12 -1.67
N TYR A 405 10.67 13.00 -2.20
CA TYR A 405 10.03 14.02 -3.03
C TYR A 405 9.96 15.37 -2.30
N ASN A 406 9.46 15.38 -1.06
CA ASN A 406 9.33 16.61 -0.26
C ASN A 406 10.70 17.27 0.01
N ARG A 407 11.76 16.47 0.20
CA ARG A 407 13.12 16.96 0.38
C ARG A 407 13.71 17.55 -0.92
N LEU A 408 13.40 16.97 -2.07
CA LEU A 408 13.91 17.41 -3.38
C LEU A 408 13.18 18.63 -3.93
N VAL A 409 11.84 18.63 -3.86
CA VAL A 409 10.99 19.69 -4.44
C VAL A 409 10.77 20.82 -3.45
N GLY A 410 10.83 20.55 -2.15
CA GLY A 410 10.83 21.52 -1.05
C GLY A 410 9.61 22.44 -1.05
N VAL A 411 8.51 22.05 -0.38
CA VAL A 411 7.34 22.91 -0.18
C VAL A 411 7.68 24.23 0.52
N GLU A 412 8.76 24.25 1.33
CA GLU A 412 9.25 25.48 1.99
C GLU A 412 9.91 26.48 1.03
N LYS A 413 10.52 26.02 -0.05
CA LYS A 413 11.13 26.92 -1.06
C LYS A 413 10.08 27.62 -1.95
N MET A 414 8.85 27.14 -2.00
CA MET A 414 7.75 27.76 -2.76
C MET A 414 7.02 28.88 -1.98
N ARG A 415 7.29 29.08 -0.69
CA ARG A 415 6.70 30.16 0.12
C ARG A 415 7.50 31.47 0.14
N LEU A 416 8.63 31.53 -0.51
CA LEU A 416 9.55 32.69 -0.53
C LEU A 416 9.67 33.33 -1.93
N GLY A 417 8.61 33.27 -2.72
CA GLY A 417 8.50 33.99 -3.98
C GLY A 417 7.24 34.85 -4.04
#